data_66d587a57ef5a03ebad2d8a09f7a64c3
#
_entry.id   66d587a57ef5a03ebad2d8a09f7a64c3
#
_cell.length_a   1.000
_cell.length_b   1.000
_cell.length_c   1.000
_cell.angle_alpha   90.00
_cell.angle_beta   90.00
_cell.angle_gamma   90.00
#
_symmetry.space_group_name_H-M   'P 1'
#
loop_
_entity.id
_entity.type
_entity.pdbx_description
1 polymer ?
#
loop_
_entity_poly.entity_id
_entity_poly.type
_entity_poly.pdbx_seq_one_letter_code
_entity_poly.pdbx_strand_id
1 'polypeptide(L)'
;MDIYYQSKKFKRLLQRYEELRDNNISEFLDSEDLTDVAEYYYSIGQDEKALETANYTNHLYPTATAPLAFKARMALLTYNNPTLANEIAETIVDKSDLDYLYLKAEIMIADNQVSKADQYLQEQYDNVIDEDDHEEFAIDAAALFADYEEIDYAEKWLNQSTMINEDEYKEIKVRILKGQGKYEASETLINELIDGNPYSCAYWNQLTQIQFLRNDVQGAITSSEYALAINPNDEEALLNKANGLFSLDNFVESLKYYQQYRQTCHHVDFSIIDVTIGHLYLILGHPKEALDFYFQSITESENKDQALINVAISIFDNGYFELTYRILINYLPNAAKDWTEGFAYLARCCYELKKTEEYKQFLQIAIERNPRECQDVLSDLYPPGTEIKDYPSINT
;
A
#
# COMPACT_ATOMS: atom_id res chain seq x y z
N MET A 1 -11.02 -7.79 -3.34
CA MET A 1 -11.41 -9.09 -2.72
C MET A 1 -11.44 -10.13 -3.83
N ASP A 2 -10.71 -11.22 -3.69
CA ASP A 2 -10.56 -12.28 -4.68
C ASP A 2 -11.93 -12.82 -5.14
N ILE A 3 -12.09 -13.07 -6.45
CA ILE A 3 -13.31 -13.65 -7.06
C ILE A 3 -13.61 -15.01 -6.41
N TYR A 4 -12.59 -15.76 -6.01
CA TYR A 4 -12.74 -17.03 -5.32
C TYR A 4 -13.56 -16.90 -4.03
N TYR A 5 -13.27 -15.91 -3.18
CA TYR A 5 -14.00 -15.69 -1.91
C TYR A 5 -15.47 -15.28 -2.11
N GLN A 6 -15.84 -14.78 -3.29
CA GLN A 6 -17.21 -14.49 -3.64
C GLN A 6 -17.96 -15.72 -4.18
N SER A 7 -17.25 -16.79 -4.53
CA SER A 7 -17.81 -17.99 -5.13
C SER A 7 -18.80 -18.71 -4.20
N LYS A 8 -19.75 -19.43 -4.79
CA LYS A 8 -20.66 -20.30 -4.02
C LYS A 8 -19.92 -21.45 -3.32
N LYS A 9 -18.78 -21.89 -3.89
CA LYS A 9 -17.94 -22.94 -3.31
C LYS A 9 -17.35 -22.44 -2.00
N PHE A 10 -16.66 -21.30 -2.03
CA PHE A 10 -16.03 -20.75 -0.84
C PHE A 10 -17.04 -20.35 0.24
N LYS A 11 -18.16 -19.71 -0.12
CA LYS A 11 -19.22 -19.35 0.86
C LYS A 11 -19.79 -20.57 1.60
N ARG A 12 -19.89 -21.73 0.94
CA ARG A 12 -20.27 -22.98 1.58
C ARG A 12 -19.17 -23.50 2.50
N LEU A 13 -17.90 -23.40 2.07
CA LEU A 13 -16.75 -23.78 2.88
C LEU A 13 -16.71 -22.95 4.16
N LEU A 14 -16.80 -21.64 4.06
CA LEU A 14 -16.80 -20.73 5.21
C LEU A 14 -17.94 -21.04 6.17
N GLN A 15 -19.19 -21.23 5.65
CA GLN A 15 -20.32 -21.61 6.48
C GLN A 15 -20.08 -22.92 7.24
N ARG A 16 -19.54 -23.94 6.56
CA ARG A 16 -19.20 -25.24 7.19
C ARG A 16 -18.17 -25.07 8.29
N TYR A 17 -17.13 -24.25 8.08
CA TYR A 17 -16.12 -23.95 9.08
C TYR A 17 -16.72 -23.24 10.31
N GLU A 18 -17.56 -22.24 10.11
CA GLU A 18 -18.22 -21.50 11.20
C GLU A 18 -19.16 -22.43 12.00
N GLU A 19 -19.97 -23.27 11.33
CA GLU A 19 -20.83 -24.27 11.99
C GLU A 19 -20.01 -25.30 12.81
N LEU A 20 -18.82 -25.70 12.30
CA LEU A 20 -17.90 -26.59 12.99
C LEU A 20 -17.38 -25.95 14.29
N ARG A 21 -16.99 -24.68 14.22
CA ARG A 21 -16.48 -23.92 15.38
C ARG A 21 -17.56 -23.68 16.44
N ASP A 22 -18.80 -23.34 16.02
CA ASP A 22 -19.89 -23.00 16.93
C ASP A 22 -20.55 -24.22 17.59
N ASN A 23 -20.68 -25.32 16.85
CA ASN A 23 -21.53 -26.45 17.29
C ASN A 23 -20.76 -27.74 17.61
N ASN A 24 -19.42 -27.76 17.58
CA ASN A 24 -18.59 -28.95 17.75
C ASN A 24 -19.01 -30.12 16.83
N ILE A 25 -19.49 -29.84 15.62
CA ILE A 25 -19.84 -30.85 14.64
C ILE A 25 -18.56 -31.41 14.06
N SER A 26 -18.37 -32.74 14.07
CA SER A 26 -17.20 -33.37 13.45
C SER A 26 -17.39 -33.49 11.93
N GLU A 27 -17.20 -32.39 11.24
CA GLU A 27 -17.08 -32.36 9.79
C GLU A 27 -15.60 -32.34 9.40
N PHE A 28 -15.24 -33.06 8.33
CA PHE A 28 -13.85 -33.11 7.87
C PHE A 28 -13.65 -32.00 6.84
N LEU A 29 -12.75 -31.06 7.14
CA LEU A 29 -12.18 -30.07 6.22
C LEU A 29 -10.69 -30.36 6.10
N ASP A 30 -10.13 -30.38 4.92
CA ASP A 30 -8.69 -30.60 4.74
C ASP A 30 -7.84 -29.36 5.10
N SER A 31 -6.52 -29.49 5.02
CA SER A 31 -5.61 -28.42 5.42
C SER A 31 -5.66 -27.22 4.49
N GLU A 32 -5.92 -27.42 3.20
CA GLU A 32 -6.01 -26.38 2.20
C GLU A 32 -7.31 -25.59 2.38
N ASP A 33 -8.45 -26.29 2.47
CA ASP A 33 -9.74 -25.67 2.77
C ASP A 33 -9.68 -24.77 4.03
N LEU A 34 -9.02 -25.22 5.09
CA LEU A 34 -8.88 -24.46 6.33
C LEU A 34 -7.88 -23.30 6.17
N THR A 35 -6.86 -23.46 5.35
CA THR A 35 -5.92 -22.36 5.05
C THR A 35 -6.60 -21.28 4.19
N ASP A 36 -7.41 -21.67 3.20
CA ASP A 36 -8.24 -20.73 2.43
C ASP A 36 -9.14 -19.87 3.35
N VAL A 37 -9.71 -20.47 4.40
CA VAL A 37 -10.51 -19.73 5.39
C VAL A 37 -9.64 -18.78 6.21
N ALA A 38 -8.41 -19.16 6.57
CA ALA A 38 -7.48 -18.28 7.28
C ALA A 38 -7.08 -17.08 6.40
N GLU A 39 -6.76 -17.32 5.14
CA GLU A 39 -6.44 -16.28 4.16
C GLU A 39 -7.61 -15.35 3.91
N TYR A 40 -8.83 -15.88 3.83
CA TYR A 40 -10.03 -15.05 3.76
C TYR A 40 -10.17 -14.12 4.97
N TYR A 41 -10.03 -14.63 6.20
CA TYR A 41 -10.08 -13.78 7.37
C TYR A 41 -8.99 -12.70 7.37
N TYR A 42 -7.81 -13.04 6.88
CA TYR A 42 -6.73 -12.07 6.71
C TYR A 42 -7.10 -11.01 5.65
N SER A 43 -7.63 -11.42 4.49
CA SER A 43 -8.03 -10.49 3.42
C SER A 43 -9.12 -9.49 3.80
N ILE A 44 -9.92 -9.83 4.83
CA ILE A 44 -10.94 -8.92 5.40
C ILE A 44 -10.47 -8.27 6.71
N GLY A 45 -9.14 -8.33 7.02
CA GLY A 45 -8.49 -7.71 8.16
C GLY A 45 -8.88 -8.26 9.53
N GLN A 46 -9.35 -9.51 9.58
CA GLN A 46 -9.61 -10.21 10.83
C GLN A 46 -8.41 -11.07 11.24
N ASP A 47 -7.26 -10.41 11.47
CA ASP A 47 -5.96 -11.05 11.69
C ASP A 47 -5.96 -12.05 12.84
N GLU A 48 -6.67 -11.74 13.93
CA GLU A 48 -6.80 -12.66 15.07
C GLU A 48 -7.49 -13.97 14.66
N LYS A 49 -8.60 -13.87 13.90
CA LYS A 49 -9.30 -15.07 13.41
C LYS A 49 -8.49 -15.82 12.36
N ALA A 50 -7.77 -15.10 11.49
CA ALA A 50 -6.86 -15.70 10.52
C ALA A 50 -5.81 -16.56 11.23
N LEU A 51 -5.13 -15.98 12.24
CA LEU A 51 -4.13 -16.68 13.04
C LEU A 51 -4.71 -17.84 13.85
N GLU A 52 -5.89 -17.67 14.47
CA GLU A 52 -6.59 -18.75 15.17
C GLU A 52 -6.92 -19.91 14.24
N THR A 53 -7.42 -19.62 13.03
CA THR A 53 -7.74 -20.63 12.01
C THR A 53 -6.49 -21.38 11.56
N ALA A 54 -5.41 -20.67 11.26
CA ALA A 54 -4.13 -21.28 10.87
C ALA A 54 -3.53 -22.14 12.01
N ASN A 55 -3.63 -21.70 13.26
CA ASN A 55 -3.19 -22.49 14.41
C ASN A 55 -4.04 -23.74 14.61
N TYR A 56 -5.36 -23.64 14.43
CA TYR A 56 -6.27 -24.78 14.46
C TYR A 56 -5.94 -25.77 13.35
N THR A 57 -5.69 -25.29 12.12
CA THR A 57 -5.29 -26.13 10.98
C THR A 57 -3.99 -26.85 11.27
N ASN A 58 -2.97 -26.14 11.78
CA ASN A 58 -1.68 -26.76 12.12
C ASN A 58 -1.78 -27.77 13.27
N HIS A 59 -2.73 -27.61 14.20
CA HIS A 59 -3.00 -28.61 15.24
C HIS A 59 -3.60 -29.90 14.65
N LEU A 60 -4.51 -29.79 13.70
CA LEU A 60 -5.12 -30.94 13.02
C LEU A 60 -4.16 -31.62 12.02
N TYR A 61 -3.37 -30.81 11.32
CA TYR A 61 -2.46 -31.23 10.26
C TYR A 61 -1.04 -30.72 10.52
N PRO A 62 -0.31 -31.31 11.48
CA PRO A 62 0.98 -30.78 11.95
C PRO A 62 2.10 -30.78 10.89
N THR A 63 1.93 -31.54 9.80
CA THR A 63 2.92 -31.66 8.71
C THR A 63 2.51 -30.94 7.43
N ALA A 64 1.34 -30.30 7.40
CA ALA A 64 0.87 -29.57 6.24
C ALA A 64 1.69 -28.28 6.03
N THR A 65 2.11 -28.02 4.79
CA THR A 65 2.90 -26.84 4.41
C THR A 65 2.06 -25.56 4.46
N ALA A 66 0.89 -25.54 3.82
CA ALA A 66 0.07 -24.36 3.61
C ALA A 66 -0.20 -23.52 4.88
N PRO A 67 -0.68 -24.08 6.02
CA PRO A 67 -0.93 -23.27 7.22
C PRO A 67 0.35 -22.70 7.85
N LEU A 68 1.49 -23.36 7.70
CA LEU A 68 2.78 -22.87 8.18
C LEU A 68 3.31 -21.76 7.25
N ALA A 69 3.17 -21.93 5.94
CA ALA A 69 3.52 -20.91 4.95
C ALA A 69 2.68 -19.64 5.16
N PHE A 70 1.37 -19.78 5.34
CA PHE A 70 0.50 -18.64 5.68
C PHE A 70 0.94 -17.91 6.95
N LYS A 71 1.23 -18.63 8.05
CA LYS A 71 1.71 -18.02 9.30
C LYS A 71 3.04 -17.27 9.13
N ALA A 72 3.95 -17.84 8.33
CA ALA A 72 5.23 -17.20 8.03
C ALA A 72 5.03 -15.91 7.20
N ARG A 73 4.14 -15.93 6.20
CA ARG A 73 3.75 -14.73 5.44
C ARG A 73 3.09 -13.68 6.33
N MET A 74 2.23 -14.05 7.27
CA MET A 74 1.72 -13.11 8.28
C MET A 74 2.85 -12.47 9.11
N ALA A 75 3.88 -13.26 9.49
CA ALA A 75 5.03 -12.72 10.21
C ALA A 75 5.83 -11.70 9.37
N LEU A 76 5.92 -11.88 8.06
CA LEU A 76 6.55 -10.93 7.14
C LEU A 76 5.69 -9.67 6.95
N LEU A 77 4.44 -9.84 6.57
CA LEU A 77 3.60 -8.76 6.06
C LEU A 77 2.97 -7.93 7.19
N THR A 78 2.49 -8.60 8.25
CA THR A 78 1.81 -7.91 9.37
C THR A 78 2.80 -7.42 10.42
N TYR A 79 3.81 -8.25 10.75
CA TYR A 79 4.73 -7.95 11.85
C TYR A 79 6.10 -7.44 11.38
N ASN A 80 6.34 -7.38 10.07
CA ASN A 80 7.63 -7.01 9.46
C ASN A 80 8.82 -7.73 10.13
N ASN A 81 8.67 -9.04 10.35
CA ASN A 81 9.61 -9.84 11.11
C ASN A 81 10.14 -11.05 10.29
N PRO A 82 11.15 -10.85 9.43
CA PRO A 82 11.74 -11.93 8.63
C PRO A 82 12.35 -13.04 9.47
N THR A 83 12.86 -12.72 10.66
CA THR A 83 13.44 -13.72 11.56
C THR A 83 12.38 -14.70 12.05
N LEU A 84 11.24 -14.22 12.53
CA LEU A 84 10.12 -15.06 12.95
C LEU A 84 9.56 -15.87 11.77
N ALA A 85 9.41 -15.25 10.60
CA ALA A 85 8.97 -15.95 9.38
C ALA A 85 9.90 -17.10 9.03
N ASN A 86 11.22 -16.89 9.10
CA ASN A 86 12.21 -17.95 8.87
C ASN A 86 12.14 -19.06 9.92
N GLU A 87 11.96 -18.73 11.21
CA GLU A 87 11.79 -19.73 12.27
C GLU A 87 10.57 -20.63 12.00
N ILE A 88 9.45 -20.05 11.57
CA ILE A 88 8.25 -20.81 11.20
C ILE A 88 8.50 -21.66 9.95
N ALA A 89 9.10 -21.09 8.90
CA ALA A 89 9.40 -21.79 7.65
C ALA A 89 10.30 -23.03 7.89
N GLU A 90 11.26 -22.94 8.82
CA GLU A 90 12.13 -24.08 9.17
C GLU A 90 11.38 -25.25 9.82
N THR A 91 10.18 -25.06 10.33
CA THR A 91 9.33 -26.14 10.86
C THR A 91 8.59 -26.94 9.78
N ILE A 92 8.51 -26.42 8.55
CA ILE A 92 7.91 -27.11 7.40
C ILE A 92 8.74 -28.37 7.10
N VAL A 93 8.06 -29.51 6.99
CA VAL A 93 8.73 -30.82 6.83
C VAL A 93 9.14 -31.07 5.39
N ASP A 94 8.23 -30.79 4.44
CA ASP A 94 8.51 -30.93 3.01
C ASP A 94 9.21 -29.70 2.47
N LYS A 95 10.51 -29.79 2.25
CA LYS A 95 11.34 -28.72 1.73
C LYS A 95 11.34 -28.64 0.19
N SER A 96 10.70 -29.60 -0.49
CA SER A 96 10.49 -29.58 -1.95
C SER A 96 9.13 -29.03 -2.38
N ASP A 97 8.24 -28.77 -1.42
CA ASP A 97 6.95 -28.16 -1.65
C ASP A 97 7.12 -26.73 -2.21
N LEU A 98 6.40 -26.39 -3.27
CA LEU A 98 6.50 -25.09 -3.95
C LEU A 98 6.23 -23.92 -3.00
N ASP A 99 5.22 -24.04 -2.12
CA ASP A 99 4.93 -23.02 -1.10
C ASP A 99 6.12 -22.75 -0.19
N TYR A 100 6.86 -23.82 0.20
CA TYR A 100 8.08 -23.63 0.98
C TYR A 100 9.18 -22.94 0.17
N LEU A 101 9.37 -23.32 -1.09
CA LEU A 101 10.42 -22.76 -1.94
C LEU A 101 10.21 -21.26 -2.17
N TYR A 102 8.99 -20.87 -2.53
CA TYR A 102 8.64 -19.45 -2.71
C TYR A 102 8.70 -18.67 -1.40
N LEU A 103 8.18 -19.22 -0.30
CA LEU A 103 8.28 -18.61 1.03
C LEU A 103 9.72 -18.32 1.45
N LYS A 104 10.65 -19.26 1.20
CA LYS A 104 12.07 -19.06 1.51
C LYS A 104 12.69 -17.92 0.71
N ALA A 105 12.36 -17.83 -0.57
CA ALA A 105 12.79 -16.73 -1.42
C ALA A 105 12.18 -15.40 -0.94
N GLU A 106 10.89 -15.40 -0.61
CA GLU A 106 10.15 -14.25 -0.09
C GLU A 106 10.79 -13.69 1.19
N ILE A 107 11.13 -14.58 2.15
CA ILE A 107 11.84 -14.19 3.38
C ILE A 107 13.21 -13.57 3.07
N MET A 108 13.95 -14.08 2.09
CA MET A 108 15.24 -13.54 1.69
C MET A 108 15.08 -12.14 1.05
N ILE A 109 14.07 -11.95 0.21
CA ILE A 109 13.79 -10.66 -0.41
C ILE A 109 13.42 -9.62 0.67
N ALA A 110 12.52 -9.98 1.57
CA ALA A 110 12.11 -9.11 2.68
C ALA A 110 13.28 -8.73 3.62
N ASP A 111 14.29 -9.61 3.75
CA ASP A 111 15.54 -9.35 4.49
C ASP A 111 16.61 -8.62 3.65
N ASN A 112 16.24 -7.99 2.53
CA ASN A 112 17.13 -7.31 1.60
C ASN A 112 18.24 -8.20 1.00
N GLN A 113 18.02 -9.52 0.88
CA GLN A 113 18.95 -10.48 0.32
C GLN A 113 18.51 -10.97 -1.07
N VAL A 114 18.05 -10.05 -1.92
CA VAL A 114 17.41 -10.32 -3.23
C VAL A 114 18.25 -11.22 -4.13
N SER A 115 19.57 -10.94 -4.22
CA SER A 115 20.49 -11.76 -5.02
C SER A 115 20.62 -13.22 -4.51
N LYS A 116 20.45 -13.44 -3.19
CA LYS A 116 20.44 -14.79 -2.64
C LYS A 116 19.12 -15.51 -2.91
N ALA A 117 18.00 -14.79 -2.88
CA ALA A 117 16.71 -15.33 -3.27
C ALA A 117 16.73 -15.82 -4.73
N ASP A 118 17.27 -15.00 -5.62
CA ASP A 118 17.45 -15.35 -7.03
C ASP A 118 18.34 -16.60 -7.21
N GLN A 119 19.50 -16.63 -6.54
CA GLN A 119 20.37 -17.79 -6.59
C GLN A 119 19.70 -19.05 -6.03
N TYR A 120 18.99 -18.92 -4.91
CA TYR A 120 18.26 -20.02 -4.30
C TYR A 120 17.19 -20.59 -5.24
N LEU A 121 16.35 -19.74 -5.83
CA LEU A 121 15.33 -20.19 -6.79
C LEU A 121 15.94 -20.82 -8.02
N GLN A 122 17.07 -20.28 -8.52
CA GLN A 122 17.79 -20.89 -9.66
C GLN A 122 18.32 -22.30 -9.32
N GLU A 123 18.83 -22.49 -8.12
CA GLU A 123 19.27 -23.83 -7.66
C GLU A 123 18.09 -24.81 -7.56
N GLN A 124 16.91 -24.34 -7.14
CA GLN A 124 15.71 -25.20 -7.11
C GLN A 124 15.23 -25.52 -8.54
N TYR A 125 15.14 -24.53 -9.40
CA TYR A 125 14.77 -24.66 -10.81
C TYR A 125 15.64 -25.71 -11.51
N ASP A 126 16.96 -25.67 -11.31
CA ASP A 126 17.92 -26.54 -11.99
C ASP A 126 17.95 -27.96 -11.43
N ASN A 127 17.59 -28.19 -10.13
CA ASN A 127 17.87 -29.42 -9.45
C ASN A 127 16.66 -30.14 -8.80
N VAL A 128 15.56 -29.40 -8.56
CA VAL A 128 14.40 -29.90 -7.80
C VAL A 128 13.13 -29.91 -8.64
N ILE A 129 12.92 -28.88 -9.47
CA ILE A 129 11.71 -28.75 -10.28
C ILE A 129 11.82 -29.63 -11.53
N ASP A 130 10.74 -30.35 -11.84
CA ASP A 130 10.68 -31.17 -13.06
C ASP A 130 10.65 -30.29 -14.32
N GLU A 131 11.24 -30.78 -15.42
CA GLU A 131 11.33 -29.99 -16.66
C GLU A 131 9.95 -29.54 -17.21
N ASP A 132 8.90 -30.31 -16.95
CA ASP A 132 7.54 -30.00 -17.39
C ASP A 132 6.94 -28.82 -16.61
N ASP A 133 7.42 -28.54 -15.40
CA ASP A 133 6.93 -27.48 -14.51
C ASP A 133 7.82 -26.21 -14.56
N HIS A 134 8.93 -26.24 -15.31
CA HIS A 134 9.89 -25.13 -15.38
C HIS A 134 9.28 -23.82 -15.83
N GLU A 135 8.37 -23.85 -16.80
CA GLU A 135 7.76 -22.61 -17.34
C GLU A 135 6.84 -21.94 -16.32
N GLU A 136 6.02 -22.74 -15.61
CA GLU A 136 5.13 -22.27 -14.56
C GLU A 136 5.93 -21.74 -13.36
N PHE A 137 6.93 -22.51 -12.91
CA PHE A 137 7.85 -22.07 -11.85
C PHE A 137 8.53 -20.74 -12.19
N ALA A 138 8.95 -20.53 -13.43
CA ALA A 138 9.58 -19.27 -13.85
C ALA A 138 8.60 -18.08 -13.81
N ILE A 139 7.32 -18.31 -14.14
CA ILE A 139 6.26 -17.30 -14.05
C ILE A 139 6.01 -16.92 -12.58
N ASP A 140 5.88 -17.93 -11.70
CA ASP A 140 5.67 -17.69 -10.27
C ASP A 140 6.85 -16.97 -9.63
N ALA A 141 8.08 -17.37 -9.96
CA ALA A 141 9.28 -16.66 -9.50
C ALA A 141 9.31 -15.21 -10.01
N ALA A 142 8.91 -14.97 -11.26
CA ALA A 142 8.80 -13.61 -11.80
C ALA A 142 7.72 -12.79 -11.08
N ALA A 143 6.57 -13.39 -10.75
CA ALA A 143 5.51 -12.77 -9.99
C ALA A 143 6.01 -12.37 -8.59
N LEU A 144 6.70 -13.27 -7.89
CA LEU A 144 7.27 -13.02 -6.58
C LEU A 144 8.22 -11.81 -6.59
N PHE A 145 9.17 -11.75 -7.53
CA PHE A 145 10.06 -10.58 -7.63
C PHE A 145 9.32 -9.30 -8.01
N ALA A 146 8.28 -9.39 -8.85
CA ALA A 146 7.46 -8.25 -9.20
C ALA A 146 6.61 -7.73 -8.02
N ASP A 147 6.18 -8.59 -7.09
CA ASP A 147 5.47 -8.21 -5.87
C ASP A 147 6.33 -7.34 -4.93
N TYR A 148 7.63 -7.58 -4.94
CA TYR A 148 8.62 -6.80 -4.17
C TYR A 148 9.29 -5.68 -4.99
N GLU A 149 8.75 -5.33 -6.17
CA GLU A 149 9.25 -4.28 -7.05
C GLU A 149 10.71 -4.53 -7.56
N GLU A 150 11.18 -5.76 -7.47
CA GLU A 150 12.50 -6.20 -7.95
C GLU A 150 12.46 -6.49 -9.46
N ILE A 151 12.25 -5.45 -10.24
CA ILE A 151 11.87 -5.50 -11.67
C ILE A 151 12.90 -6.21 -12.55
N ASP A 152 14.20 -6.04 -12.29
CA ASP A 152 15.24 -6.66 -13.10
C ASP A 152 15.25 -8.20 -12.91
N TYR A 153 15.01 -8.67 -11.68
CA TYR A 153 14.87 -10.09 -11.39
C TYR A 153 13.56 -10.66 -11.92
N ALA A 154 12.48 -9.93 -11.78
CA ALA A 154 11.18 -10.31 -12.37
C ALA A 154 11.30 -10.51 -13.88
N GLU A 155 11.95 -9.58 -14.60
CA GLU A 155 12.18 -9.71 -16.06
C GLU A 155 13.11 -10.88 -16.39
N LYS A 156 14.17 -11.10 -15.61
CA LYS A 156 15.08 -12.25 -15.77
C LYS A 156 14.30 -13.56 -15.71
N TRP A 157 13.44 -13.74 -14.71
CA TRP A 157 12.66 -14.96 -14.53
C TRP A 157 11.57 -15.11 -15.58
N LEU A 158 10.81 -14.06 -15.88
CA LEU A 158 9.77 -14.10 -16.90
C LEU A 158 10.31 -14.48 -18.29
N ASN A 159 11.55 -14.09 -18.62
CA ASN A 159 12.20 -14.44 -19.88
C ASN A 159 12.64 -15.93 -19.97
N GLN A 160 12.52 -16.71 -18.90
CA GLN A 160 12.76 -18.15 -18.94
C GLN A 160 11.51 -18.92 -19.41
N SER A 161 10.32 -18.30 -19.35
CA SER A 161 9.10 -18.91 -19.87
C SER A 161 8.84 -18.51 -21.33
N THR A 162 8.27 -19.44 -22.09
CA THR A 162 7.81 -19.22 -23.48
C THR A 162 6.30 -19.01 -23.58
N MET A 163 5.59 -18.98 -22.44
CA MET A 163 4.13 -18.88 -22.32
C MET A 163 3.60 -17.44 -22.59
N ILE A 164 4.19 -16.74 -23.54
CA ILE A 164 3.97 -15.29 -23.82
C ILE A 164 2.52 -14.90 -24.15
N ASN A 165 1.68 -15.86 -24.49
CA ASN A 165 0.27 -15.63 -24.84
C ASN A 165 -0.67 -15.86 -23.65
N GLU A 166 -0.19 -16.47 -22.56
CA GLU A 166 -1.00 -16.69 -21.36
C GLU A 166 -1.22 -15.40 -20.59
N ASP A 167 -2.40 -15.27 -20.00
CA ASP A 167 -2.77 -14.04 -19.28
C ASP A 167 -1.84 -13.78 -18.08
N GLU A 168 -1.45 -14.82 -17.35
CA GLU A 168 -0.52 -14.73 -16.21
C GLU A 168 0.84 -14.12 -16.62
N TYR A 169 1.41 -14.61 -17.73
CA TYR A 169 2.63 -14.02 -18.29
C TYR A 169 2.46 -12.53 -18.61
N LYS A 170 1.32 -12.17 -19.26
CA LYS A 170 1.04 -10.80 -19.65
C LYS A 170 0.82 -9.90 -18.43
N GLU A 171 0.15 -10.37 -17.40
CA GLU A 171 -0.08 -9.63 -16.14
C GLU A 171 1.25 -9.23 -15.49
N ILE A 172 2.18 -10.18 -15.37
CA ILE A 172 3.51 -9.91 -14.83
C ILE A 172 4.28 -8.97 -15.76
N LYS A 173 4.19 -9.16 -17.07
CA LYS A 173 4.84 -8.28 -18.05
C LYS A 173 4.34 -6.85 -18.00
N VAL A 174 3.04 -6.63 -17.77
CA VAL A 174 2.44 -5.30 -17.52
C VAL A 174 3.13 -4.63 -16.33
N ARG A 175 3.29 -5.37 -15.22
CA ARG A 175 3.92 -4.86 -13.98
C ARG A 175 5.40 -4.53 -14.21
N ILE A 176 6.14 -5.39 -14.91
CA ILE A 176 7.54 -5.16 -15.30
C ILE A 176 7.67 -3.91 -16.16
N LEU A 177 6.85 -3.78 -17.21
CA LEU A 177 6.87 -2.62 -18.09
C LEU A 177 6.55 -1.32 -17.33
N LYS A 178 5.57 -1.36 -16.42
CA LYS A 178 5.23 -0.25 -15.52
C LYS A 178 6.43 0.15 -14.66
N GLY A 179 7.09 -0.81 -14.01
CA GLY A 179 8.27 -0.57 -13.18
C GLY A 179 9.48 -0.04 -13.95
N GLN A 180 9.63 -0.42 -15.23
CA GLN A 180 10.65 0.11 -16.13
C GLN A 180 10.32 1.51 -16.71
N GLY A 181 9.18 2.09 -16.38
CA GLY A 181 8.72 3.37 -16.94
C GLY A 181 8.27 3.28 -18.40
N LYS A 182 8.07 2.08 -18.95
CA LYS A 182 7.59 1.84 -20.33
C LYS A 182 6.05 1.86 -20.37
N TYR A 183 5.47 2.97 -19.96
CA TYR A 183 4.03 3.08 -19.71
C TYR A 183 3.16 2.85 -20.94
N GLU A 184 3.58 3.29 -22.15
CA GLU A 184 2.84 3.07 -23.39
C GLU A 184 2.74 1.58 -23.76
N ALA A 185 3.83 0.84 -23.57
CA ALA A 185 3.82 -0.60 -23.81
C ALA A 185 3.01 -1.35 -22.76
N SER A 186 3.09 -0.93 -21.50
CA SER A 186 2.30 -1.45 -20.39
C SER A 186 0.80 -1.24 -20.64
N GLU A 187 0.40 -0.03 -21.09
CA GLU A 187 -0.99 0.29 -21.42
C GLU A 187 -1.51 -0.52 -22.60
N THR A 188 -0.69 -0.74 -23.63
CA THR A 188 -1.07 -1.58 -24.76
C THR A 188 -1.38 -2.99 -24.31
N LEU A 189 -0.51 -3.57 -23.47
CA LEU A 189 -0.66 -4.95 -23.02
C LEU A 189 -1.83 -5.14 -22.03
N ILE A 190 -2.06 -4.18 -21.12
CA ILE A 190 -3.23 -4.26 -20.20
C ILE A 190 -4.53 -4.12 -20.96
N ASN A 191 -4.58 -3.34 -22.06
CA ASN A 191 -5.78 -3.28 -22.90
C ASN A 191 -6.05 -4.61 -23.63
N GLU A 192 -5.03 -5.38 -24.03
CA GLU A 192 -5.23 -6.73 -24.57
C GLU A 192 -5.86 -7.66 -23.51
N LEU A 193 -5.43 -7.57 -22.24
CA LEU A 193 -6.02 -8.33 -21.13
C LEU A 193 -7.47 -7.90 -20.86
N ILE A 194 -7.77 -6.60 -20.93
CA ILE A 194 -9.13 -6.07 -20.78
C ILE A 194 -10.02 -6.54 -21.93
N ASP A 195 -9.51 -6.58 -23.16
CA ASP A 195 -10.26 -7.10 -24.32
C ASP A 195 -10.62 -8.59 -24.13
N GLY A 196 -9.73 -9.36 -23.50
CA GLY A 196 -9.99 -10.77 -23.15
C GLY A 196 -10.96 -10.93 -21.97
N ASN A 197 -10.83 -10.09 -20.94
CA ASN A 197 -11.71 -10.11 -19.75
C ASN A 197 -12.10 -8.70 -19.29
N PRO A 198 -13.12 -8.08 -19.93
CA PRO A 198 -13.54 -6.71 -19.62
C PRO A 198 -14.21 -6.55 -18.24
N TYR A 199 -14.50 -7.65 -17.54
CA TYR A 199 -15.13 -7.64 -16.22
C TYR A 199 -14.13 -7.82 -15.07
N SER A 200 -12.82 -7.73 -15.31
CA SER A 200 -11.80 -7.74 -14.28
C SER A 200 -11.59 -6.33 -13.70
N CYS A 201 -12.04 -6.09 -12.46
CA CYS A 201 -11.72 -4.85 -11.74
C CYS A 201 -10.21 -4.63 -11.63
N ALA A 202 -9.43 -5.70 -11.41
CA ALA A 202 -7.98 -5.63 -11.29
C ALA A 202 -7.31 -5.05 -12.54
N TYR A 203 -7.76 -5.43 -13.74
CA TYR A 203 -7.21 -4.90 -14.99
C TYR A 203 -7.53 -3.41 -15.17
N TRP A 204 -8.75 -2.99 -14.86
CA TRP A 204 -9.12 -1.58 -14.92
C TRP A 204 -8.36 -0.74 -13.88
N ASN A 205 -8.12 -1.27 -12.69
CA ASN A 205 -7.30 -0.60 -11.67
C ASN A 205 -5.84 -0.49 -12.10
N GLN A 206 -5.25 -1.54 -12.69
CA GLN A 206 -3.90 -1.47 -13.26
C GLN A 206 -3.81 -0.43 -14.39
N LEU A 207 -4.80 -0.39 -15.30
CA LEU A 207 -4.86 0.64 -16.34
C LEU A 207 -4.93 2.05 -15.73
N THR A 208 -5.74 2.23 -14.69
CA THR A 208 -5.84 3.50 -13.95
C THR A 208 -4.49 3.95 -13.41
N GLN A 209 -3.73 3.05 -12.77
CA GLN A 209 -2.39 3.36 -12.25
C GLN A 209 -1.43 3.77 -13.38
N ILE A 210 -1.42 3.05 -14.50
CA ILE A 210 -0.58 3.36 -15.66
C ILE A 210 -0.93 4.76 -16.22
N GLN A 211 -2.21 5.09 -16.31
CA GLN A 211 -2.68 6.39 -16.81
C GLN A 211 -2.29 7.53 -15.87
N PHE A 212 -2.34 7.34 -14.55
CA PHE A 212 -1.79 8.32 -13.60
C PHE A 212 -0.30 8.54 -13.80
N LEU A 213 0.49 7.48 -13.97
CA LEU A 213 1.93 7.58 -14.23
C LEU A 213 2.26 8.30 -15.54
N ARG A 214 1.36 8.25 -16.53
CA ARG A 214 1.43 9.01 -17.77
C ARG A 214 0.87 10.43 -17.68
N ASN A 215 0.41 10.83 -16.50
CA ASN A 215 -0.30 12.10 -16.29
C ASN A 215 -1.62 12.24 -17.08
N ASP A 216 -2.21 11.11 -17.48
CA ASP A 216 -3.55 11.05 -18.07
C ASP A 216 -4.62 10.89 -16.99
N VAL A 217 -4.84 11.96 -16.22
CA VAL A 217 -5.78 11.95 -15.09
C VAL A 217 -7.22 11.69 -15.53
N GLN A 218 -7.61 12.19 -16.72
CA GLN A 218 -8.98 11.99 -17.22
C GLN A 218 -9.21 10.54 -17.65
N GLY A 219 -8.21 9.91 -18.30
CA GLY A 219 -8.22 8.47 -18.59
C GLY A 219 -8.33 7.65 -17.32
N ALA A 220 -7.52 7.95 -16.31
CA ALA A 220 -7.53 7.28 -15.00
C ALA A 220 -8.90 7.33 -14.31
N ILE A 221 -9.58 8.49 -14.32
CA ILE A 221 -10.95 8.60 -13.81
C ILE A 221 -11.90 7.68 -14.58
N THR A 222 -11.81 7.68 -15.91
CA THR A 222 -12.68 6.84 -16.76
C THR A 222 -12.46 5.35 -16.49
N SER A 223 -11.20 4.90 -16.39
CA SER A 223 -10.87 3.51 -16.06
C SER A 223 -11.38 3.11 -14.67
N SER A 224 -11.25 4.00 -13.68
CA SER A 224 -11.85 3.79 -12.34
C SER A 224 -13.38 3.66 -12.39
N GLU A 225 -14.05 4.40 -13.29
CA GLU A 225 -15.50 4.28 -13.51
C GLU A 225 -15.90 2.91 -14.05
N TYR A 226 -15.10 2.32 -14.95
CA TYR A 226 -15.33 0.97 -15.42
C TYR A 226 -15.17 -0.06 -14.30
N ALA A 227 -14.13 0.05 -13.47
CA ALA A 227 -13.97 -0.81 -12.29
C ALA A 227 -15.16 -0.68 -11.33
N LEU A 228 -15.62 0.55 -11.05
CA LEU A 228 -16.79 0.80 -10.18
C LEU A 228 -18.12 0.35 -10.80
N ALA A 229 -18.24 0.30 -12.12
CA ALA A 229 -19.41 -0.26 -12.78
C ALA A 229 -19.50 -1.78 -12.62
N ILE A 230 -18.36 -2.46 -12.50
CA ILE A 230 -18.27 -3.90 -12.23
C ILE A 230 -18.49 -4.17 -10.73
N ASN A 231 -17.75 -3.47 -9.87
CA ASN A 231 -17.87 -3.56 -8.42
C ASN A 231 -17.98 -2.14 -7.80
N PRO A 232 -19.19 -1.70 -7.44
CA PRO A 232 -19.41 -0.36 -6.86
C PRO A 232 -18.65 -0.09 -5.54
N ASN A 233 -18.18 -1.14 -4.88
CA ASN A 233 -17.45 -1.09 -3.63
C ASN A 233 -15.97 -1.51 -3.80
N ASP A 234 -15.44 -1.42 -5.00
CA ASP A 234 -14.01 -1.64 -5.23
C ASP A 234 -13.19 -0.53 -4.58
N GLU A 235 -12.44 -0.90 -3.55
CA GLU A 235 -11.72 0.06 -2.70
C GLU A 235 -10.68 0.84 -3.48
N GLU A 236 -9.92 0.15 -4.32
CA GLU A 236 -8.88 0.78 -5.13
C GLU A 236 -9.48 1.76 -6.16
N ALA A 237 -10.53 1.36 -6.84
CA ALA A 237 -11.21 2.21 -7.81
C ALA A 237 -11.87 3.44 -7.16
N LEU A 238 -12.45 3.30 -5.95
CA LEU A 238 -12.98 4.44 -5.17
C LEU A 238 -11.89 5.45 -4.85
N LEU A 239 -10.75 4.98 -4.35
CA LEU A 239 -9.62 5.83 -3.99
C LEU A 239 -9.00 6.48 -5.23
N ASN A 240 -8.78 5.71 -6.28
CA ASN A 240 -8.23 6.21 -7.55
C ASN A 240 -9.12 7.29 -8.16
N LYS A 241 -10.43 7.09 -8.17
CA LYS A 241 -11.38 8.09 -8.67
C LYS A 241 -11.39 9.35 -7.82
N ALA A 242 -11.36 9.21 -6.48
CA ALA A 242 -11.28 10.34 -5.56
C ALA A 242 -10.02 11.17 -5.81
N ASN A 243 -8.86 10.53 -5.95
CA ASN A 243 -7.57 11.16 -6.24
C ASN A 243 -7.57 11.89 -7.59
N GLY A 244 -8.10 11.23 -8.63
CA GLY A 244 -8.20 11.83 -9.97
C GLY A 244 -9.09 13.08 -9.99
N LEU A 245 -10.25 13.02 -9.35
CA LEU A 245 -11.16 14.16 -9.21
C LEU A 245 -10.53 15.30 -8.39
N PHE A 246 -9.78 14.97 -7.33
CA PHE A 246 -9.02 15.95 -6.55
C PHE A 246 -7.99 16.68 -7.43
N SER A 247 -7.23 15.94 -8.23
CA SER A 247 -6.22 16.49 -9.12
C SER A 247 -6.78 17.39 -10.24
N LEU A 248 -8.08 17.27 -10.54
CA LEU A 248 -8.79 18.11 -11.49
C LEU A 248 -9.65 19.21 -10.80
N ASP A 249 -9.39 19.49 -9.52
CA ASP A 249 -10.12 20.48 -8.72
C ASP A 249 -11.64 20.23 -8.61
N ASN A 250 -12.09 18.99 -8.90
CA ASN A 250 -13.48 18.60 -8.72
C ASN A 250 -13.72 18.15 -7.27
N PHE A 251 -13.57 19.09 -6.35
CA PHE A 251 -13.53 18.84 -4.92
C PHE A 251 -14.84 18.27 -4.34
N VAL A 252 -15.99 18.64 -4.91
CA VAL A 252 -17.29 18.13 -4.43
C VAL A 252 -17.45 16.63 -4.70
N GLU A 253 -17.17 16.20 -5.93
CA GLU A 253 -17.26 14.78 -6.27
C GLU A 253 -16.10 13.99 -5.65
N SER A 254 -14.89 14.55 -5.57
CA SER A 254 -13.75 13.95 -4.87
C SER A 254 -14.11 13.61 -3.41
N LEU A 255 -14.66 14.59 -2.67
CA LEU A 255 -15.10 14.39 -1.29
C LEU A 255 -16.09 13.23 -1.15
N LYS A 256 -17.04 13.11 -2.07
CA LYS A 256 -18.02 12.02 -2.07
C LYS A 256 -17.36 10.65 -2.19
N TYR A 257 -16.38 10.49 -3.10
CA TYR A 257 -15.68 9.22 -3.30
C TYR A 257 -14.72 8.88 -2.16
N TYR A 258 -14.03 9.87 -1.55
CA TYR A 258 -13.28 9.62 -0.33
C TYR A 258 -14.16 9.18 0.84
N GLN A 259 -15.34 9.78 1.00
CA GLN A 259 -16.31 9.35 2.03
C GLN A 259 -16.85 7.95 1.76
N GLN A 260 -17.12 7.59 0.51
CA GLN A 260 -17.53 6.24 0.15
C GLN A 260 -16.41 5.24 0.42
N TYR A 261 -15.16 5.54 0.04
CA TYR A 261 -13.99 4.73 0.37
C TYR A 261 -13.89 4.47 1.88
N ARG A 262 -13.96 5.53 2.69
CA ARG A 262 -13.91 5.43 4.16
C ARG A 262 -15.02 4.57 4.77
N GLN A 263 -16.20 4.53 4.14
CA GLN A 263 -17.32 3.71 4.59
C GLN A 263 -17.19 2.25 4.15
N THR A 264 -16.51 1.99 3.06
CA THR A 264 -16.38 0.66 2.46
C THR A 264 -15.21 -0.12 3.08
N CYS A 265 -14.08 0.54 3.32
CA CYS A 265 -12.91 -0.08 3.92
C CYS A 265 -13.05 -0.19 5.44
N HIS A 266 -12.56 -1.30 6.01
CA HIS A 266 -12.71 -1.57 7.44
C HIS A 266 -11.40 -1.80 8.20
N HIS A 267 -10.25 -1.84 7.51
CA HIS A 267 -8.98 -2.33 8.07
C HIS A 267 -7.78 -1.47 7.68
N VAL A 268 -7.98 -0.17 7.52
CA VAL A 268 -6.95 0.79 7.12
C VAL A 268 -6.83 1.87 8.18
N ASP A 269 -5.61 2.34 8.44
CA ASP A 269 -5.41 3.62 9.13
C ASP A 269 -5.93 4.74 8.23
N PHE A 270 -7.08 5.29 8.59
CA PHE A 270 -7.73 6.38 7.84
C PHE A 270 -7.12 7.75 8.10
N SER A 271 -6.06 7.86 8.90
CA SER A 271 -5.54 9.18 9.31
C SER A 271 -5.24 10.10 8.13
N ILE A 272 -4.63 9.59 7.06
CA ILE A 272 -4.35 10.37 5.83
C ILE A 272 -5.64 10.69 5.07
N ILE A 273 -6.55 9.75 4.97
CA ILE A 273 -7.85 9.95 4.29
C ILE A 273 -8.69 10.99 5.03
N ASP A 274 -8.73 10.92 6.36
CA ASP A 274 -9.46 11.89 7.18
C ASP A 274 -8.83 13.28 7.09
N VAL A 275 -7.51 13.41 7.02
CA VAL A 275 -6.85 14.70 6.71
C VAL A 275 -7.29 15.20 5.34
N THR A 276 -7.31 14.36 4.32
CA THR A 276 -7.72 14.74 2.95
C THR A 276 -9.19 15.17 2.90
N ILE A 277 -10.09 14.45 3.58
CA ILE A 277 -11.51 14.81 3.71
C ILE A 277 -11.63 16.16 4.44
N GLY A 278 -10.90 16.35 5.54
CA GLY A 278 -10.84 17.62 6.26
C GLY A 278 -10.35 18.78 5.39
N HIS A 279 -9.31 18.55 4.60
CA HIS A 279 -8.79 19.51 3.62
C HIS A 279 -9.85 19.92 2.60
N LEU A 280 -10.56 18.96 2.02
CA LEU A 280 -11.63 19.18 1.07
C LEU A 280 -12.78 20.00 1.71
N TYR A 281 -13.15 19.72 2.95
CA TYR A 281 -14.14 20.50 3.67
C TYR A 281 -13.68 21.95 3.90
N LEU A 282 -12.39 22.21 4.17
CA LEU A 282 -11.88 23.59 4.26
C LEU A 282 -11.97 24.33 2.93
N ILE A 283 -11.55 23.69 1.81
CA ILE A 283 -11.66 24.24 0.46
C ILE A 283 -13.12 24.61 0.15
N LEU A 284 -14.07 23.76 0.54
CA LEU A 284 -15.49 23.94 0.28
C LEU A 284 -16.17 24.90 1.27
N GLY A 285 -15.44 25.48 2.24
CA GLY A 285 -15.94 26.46 3.20
C GLY A 285 -16.73 25.87 4.37
N HIS A 286 -16.46 24.61 4.73
CA HIS A 286 -17.09 23.86 5.81
C HIS A 286 -16.11 23.55 6.97
N PRO A 287 -15.60 24.58 7.70
CA PRO A 287 -14.54 24.37 8.70
C PRO A 287 -14.95 23.56 9.91
N LYS A 288 -16.24 23.45 10.24
CA LYS A 288 -16.69 22.63 11.36
C LYS A 288 -16.54 21.14 11.06
N GLU A 289 -17.01 20.75 9.88
CA GLU A 289 -16.91 19.39 9.38
C GLU A 289 -15.43 18.99 9.21
N ALA A 290 -14.58 19.92 8.74
CA ALA A 290 -13.14 19.69 8.66
C ALA A 290 -12.51 19.36 10.01
N LEU A 291 -12.89 20.08 11.07
CA LEU A 291 -12.37 19.84 12.42
C LEU A 291 -12.73 18.45 12.96
N ASP A 292 -13.92 17.95 12.65
CA ASP A 292 -14.34 16.61 13.07
C ASP A 292 -13.44 15.53 12.46
N PHE A 293 -13.14 15.63 11.16
CA PHE A 293 -12.24 14.70 10.47
C PHE A 293 -10.78 14.85 10.93
N TYR A 294 -10.28 16.04 11.15
CA TYR A 294 -8.94 16.24 11.73
C TYR A 294 -8.80 15.65 13.13
N PHE A 295 -9.85 15.76 13.95
CA PHE A 295 -9.86 15.15 15.26
C PHE A 295 -9.84 13.61 15.15
N GLN A 296 -10.62 13.03 14.23
CA GLN A 296 -10.60 11.59 13.96
C GLN A 296 -9.22 11.13 13.50
N SER A 297 -8.62 11.82 12.52
CA SER A 297 -7.28 11.53 12.04
C SER A 297 -6.25 11.40 13.17
N ILE A 298 -6.23 12.35 14.12
CA ILE A 298 -5.28 12.35 15.23
C ILE A 298 -5.61 11.28 16.27
N THR A 299 -6.89 11.04 16.54
CA THR A 299 -7.31 10.12 17.63
C THR A 299 -7.22 8.66 17.23
N GLU A 300 -7.53 8.35 15.97
CA GLU A 300 -7.58 6.99 15.43
C GLU A 300 -6.23 6.53 14.84
N SER A 301 -5.30 7.46 14.55
CA SER A 301 -3.98 7.10 14.02
C SER A 301 -3.12 6.33 15.01
N GLU A 302 -2.39 5.35 14.51
CA GLU A 302 -1.31 4.67 15.25
C GLU A 302 -0.16 5.63 15.53
N ASN A 303 0.16 6.54 14.59
CA ASN A 303 1.18 7.58 14.73
C ASN A 303 0.53 8.96 14.89
N LYS A 304 0.11 9.29 16.10
CA LYS A 304 -0.58 10.54 16.43
C LYS A 304 0.27 11.79 16.14
N ASP A 305 1.57 11.68 16.27
CA ASP A 305 2.49 12.78 16.04
C ASP A 305 2.53 13.14 14.55
N GLN A 306 2.63 12.13 13.68
CA GLN A 306 2.56 12.32 12.23
C GLN A 306 1.18 12.84 11.78
N ALA A 307 0.11 12.28 12.32
CA ALA A 307 -1.24 12.74 12.03
C ALA A 307 -1.43 14.23 12.40
N LEU A 308 -0.91 14.67 13.54
CA LEU A 308 -0.96 16.07 13.96
C LEU A 308 -0.23 16.99 12.97
N ILE A 309 0.95 16.59 12.50
CA ILE A 309 1.70 17.35 11.49
C ILE A 309 0.94 17.41 10.17
N ASN A 310 0.41 16.29 9.69
CA ASN A 310 -0.38 16.25 8.46
C ASN A 310 -1.61 17.18 8.54
N VAL A 311 -2.31 17.17 9.68
CA VAL A 311 -3.42 18.14 9.95
C VAL A 311 -2.93 19.57 9.93
N ALA A 312 -1.80 19.87 10.56
CA ALA A 312 -1.25 21.23 10.58
C ALA A 312 -0.87 21.71 9.17
N ILE A 313 -0.28 20.84 8.35
CA ILE A 313 0.05 21.11 6.94
C ILE A 313 -1.23 21.39 6.14
N SER A 314 -2.24 20.54 6.27
CA SER A 314 -3.52 20.73 5.59
C SER A 314 -4.19 22.08 5.94
N ILE A 315 -4.14 22.47 7.21
CA ILE A 315 -4.65 23.78 7.68
C ILE A 315 -3.82 24.93 7.09
N PHE A 316 -2.49 24.75 7.02
CA PHE A 316 -1.56 25.71 6.41
C PHE A 316 -1.87 25.94 4.94
N ASP A 317 -2.03 24.86 4.16
CA ASP A 317 -2.30 24.91 2.71
C ASP A 317 -3.61 25.65 2.39
N ASN A 318 -4.55 25.65 3.32
CA ASN A 318 -5.77 26.43 3.25
C ASN A 318 -5.62 27.88 3.74
N GLY A 319 -4.40 28.34 4.05
CA GLY A 319 -4.10 29.72 4.42
C GLY A 319 -4.39 30.10 5.87
N TYR A 320 -4.70 29.15 6.75
CA TYR A 320 -4.98 29.42 8.16
C TYR A 320 -3.70 29.50 9.01
N PHE A 321 -2.78 30.40 8.66
CA PHE A 321 -1.42 30.50 9.24
C PHE A 321 -1.41 30.69 10.77
N GLU A 322 -2.34 31.46 11.33
CA GLU A 322 -2.41 31.66 12.79
C GLU A 322 -2.78 30.37 13.52
N LEU A 323 -3.69 29.56 12.97
CA LEU A 323 -4.09 28.29 13.55
C LEU A 323 -2.96 27.26 13.45
N THR A 324 -2.33 27.14 12.28
CA THR A 324 -1.17 26.29 12.06
C THR A 324 -0.02 26.65 13.02
N TYR A 325 0.28 27.97 13.15
CA TYR A 325 1.29 28.44 14.10
C TYR A 325 0.98 27.99 15.52
N ARG A 326 -0.26 28.13 16.00
CA ARG A 326 -0.66 27.71 17.36
C ARG A 326 -0.52 26.20 17.57
N ILE A 327 -0.82 25.40 16.57
CA ILE A 327 -0.65 23.95 16.65
C ILE A 327 0.83 23.63 16.75
N LEU A 328 1.64 24.09 15.79
CA LEU A 328 3.05 23.72 15.68
C LEU A 328 3.92 24.30 16.81
N ILE A 329 3.67 25.53 17.27
CA ILE A 329 4.45 26.14 18.35
C ILE A 329 4.25 25.45 19.70
N ASN A 330 3.07 24.82 19.91
CA ASN A 330 2.80 24.06 21.12
C ASN A 330 3.38 22.63 21.05
N TYR A 331 3.51 22.08 19.85
CA TYR A 331 3.93 20.69 19.65
C TYR A 331 5.44 20.57 19.44
N LEU A 332 6.01 21.23 18.43
CA LEU A 332 7.39 21.02 17.96
C LEU A 332 8.49 21.24 19.02
N PRO A 333 8.39 22.19 19.96
CA PRO A 333 9.40 22.34 21.01
C PRO A 333 9.49 21.16 21.95
N ASN A 334 8.43 20.33 22.03
CA ASN A 334 8.36 19.15 22.87
C ASN A 334 8.49 17.84 22.09
N ALA A 335 8.57 17.91 20.76
CA ALA A 335 8.76 16.75 19.90
C ALA A 335 10.11 16.04 20.17
N ALA A 336 10.21 14.79 19.77
CA ALA A 336 11.43 14.01 19.89
C ALA A 336 12.63 14.72 19.22
N LYS A 337 13.84 14.53 19.74
CA LYS A 337 15.04 15.26 19.24
C LYS A 337 15.37 14.92 17.79
N ASP A 338 14.99 13.75 17.33
CA ASP A 338 15.14 13.23 15.98
C ASP A 338 13.97 13.60 15.07
N TRP A 339 12.91 14.24 15.60
CA TRP A 339 11.79 14.70 14.80
C TRP A 339 12.21 15.79 13.81
N THR A 340 11.88 15.66 12.55
CA THR A 340 12.40 16.51 11.46
C THR A 340 11.35 17.36 10.75
N GLU A 341 10.06 17.02 10.85
CA GLU A 341 8.99 17.63 10.05
C GLU A 341 8.29 18.81 10.75
N GLY A 342 7.69 19.70 9.96
CA GLY A 342 6.85 20.80 10.41
C GLY A 342 7.60 22.09 10.78
N PHE A 343 8.93 22.08 10.91
CA PHE A 343 9.69 23.29 11.29
C PHE A 343 9.71 24.34 10.19
N ALA A 344 9.76 23.96 8.92
CA ALA A 344 9.67 24.90 7.81
C ALA A 344 8.27 25.53 7.72
N TYR A 345 7.20 24.78 7.95
CA TYR A 345 5.84 25.30 8.05
C TYR A 345 5.67 26.27 9.22
N LEU A 346 6.28 25.96 10.39
CA LEU A 346 6.28 26.88 11.52
C LEU A 346 7.04 28.18 11.21
N ALA A 347 8.21 28.07 10.56
CA ALA A 347 8.96 29.23 10.09
C ALA A 347 8.12 30.04 9.10
N ARG A 348 7.48 29.41 8.12
CA ARG A 348 6.61 30.09 7.17
C ARG A 348 5.44 30.81 7.86
N CYS A 349 4.78 30.19 8.81
CA CYS A 349 3.76 30.84 9.61
C CYS A 349 4.29 32.06 10.35
N CYS A 350 5.49 31.98 10.93
CA CYS A 350 6.13 33.13 11.59
C CYS A 350 6.38 34.29 10.60
N TYR A 351 6.81 33.99 9.37
CA TYR A 351 6.97 34.99 8.31
C TYR A 351 5.65 35.69 7.96
N GLU A 352 4.59 34.91 7.65
CA GLU A 352 3.27 35.42 7.30
C GLU A 352 2.65 36.27 8.44
N LEU A 353 2.88 35.88 9.68
CA LEU A 353 2.43 36.55 10.89
C LEU A 353 3.35 37.71 11.34
N LYS A 354 4.40 38.02 10.57
CA LYS A 354 5.39 39.08 10.86
C LYS A 354 6.13 38.92 12.20
N LYS A 355 6.34 37.68 12.62
CA LYS A 355 7.10 37.31 13.84
C LYS A 355 8.57 37.08 13.51
N THR A 356 9.30 38.16 13.19
CA THR A 356 10.65 38.12 12.59
C THR A 356 11.67 37.36 13.41
N GLU A 357 11.71 37.50 14.73
CA GLU A 357 12.71 36.82 15.56
C GLU A 357 12.42 35.30 15.65
N GLU A 358 11.15 34.90 15.77
CA GLU A 358 10.75 33.50 15.77
C GLU A 358 11.01 32.87 14.39
N TYR A 359 10.76 33.62 13.30
CA TYR A 359 11.08 33.17 11.94
C TYR A 359 12.56 32.77 11.82
N LYS A 360 13.49 33.65 12.23
CA LYS A 360 14.91 33.36 12.16
C LYS A 360 15.32 32.13 12.96
N GLN A 361 14.73 31.97 14.15
CA GLN A 361 14.98 30.84 15.01
C GLN A 361 14.51 29.51 14.37
N PHE A 362 13.26 29.47 13.89
CA PHE A 362 12.68 28.25 13.30
C PHE A 362 13.24 27.95 11.92
N LEU A 363 13.62 28.96 11.13
CA LEU A 363 14.35 28.78 9.88
C LEU A 363 15.68 28.02 10.10
N GLN A 364 16.46 28.41 11.11
CA GLN A 364 17.72 27.74 11.41
C GLN A 364 17.47 26.27 11.77
N ILE A 365 16.47 25.98 12.61
CA ILE A 365 16.11 24.60 12.99
C ILE A 365 15.61 23.81 11.78
N ALA A 366 14.79 24.40 10.91
CA ALA A 366 14.28 23.76 9.71
C ALA A 366 15.42 23.35 8.75
N ILE A 367 16.36 24.26 8.51
CA ILE A 367 17.54 23.98 7.68
C ILE A 367 18.37 22.81 8.23
N GLU A 368 18.57 22.77 9.54
CA GLU A 368 19.37 21.73 10.19
C GLU A 368 18.67 20.37 10.19
N ARG A 369 17.34 20.35 10.36
CA ARG A 369 16.59 19.10 10.52
C ARG A 369 16.03 18.53 9.21
N ASN A 370 15.51 19.38 8.33
CA ASN A 370 14.91 18.98 7.08
C ASN A 370 15.12 20.03 5.97
N PRO A 371 16.29 20.04 5.33
CA PRO A 371 16.59 20.99 4.25
C PRO A 371 15.61 20.88 3.06
N ARG A 372 15.11 19.67 2.78
CA ARG A 372 14.17 19.45 1.68
C ARG A 372 12.82 20.13 1.95
N GLU A 373 12.22 19.90 3.10
CA GLU A 373 11.00 20.61 3.52
C GLU A 373 11.20 22.13 3.50
N CYS A 374 12.41 22.60 3.93
CA CYS A 374 12.76 24.02 3.88
C CYS A 374 12.75 24.57 2.45
N GLN A 375 13.24 23.82 1.50
CA GLN A 375 13.21 24.20 0.08
C GLN A 375 11.77 24.23 -0.45
N ASP A 376 10.98 23.24 -0.16
CA ASP A 376 9.61 23.10 -0.67
C ASP A 376 8.69 24.22 -0.12
N VAL A 377 8.86 24.61 1.16
CA VAL A 377 7.93 25.52 1.86
C VAL A 377 8.38 26.98 1.81
N LEU A 378 9.69 27.26 1.69
CA LEU A 378 10.23 28.61 1.86
C LEU A 378 10.93 29.18 0.62
N SER A 379 11.16 28.39 -0.44
CA SER A 379 11.97 28.82 -1.59
C SER A 379 11.40 30.06 -2.30
N ASP A 380 10.10 30.25 -2.31
CA ASP A 380 9.42 31.41 -2.90
C ASP A 380 9.69 32.74 -2.17
N LEU A 381 10.17 32.68 -0.92
CA LEU A 381 10.58 33.87 -0.16
C LEU A 381 11.97 34.40 -0.56
N TYR A 382 12.69 33.65 -1.38
CA TYR A 382 14.08 33.94 -1.74
C TYR A 382 14.27 34.06 -3.26
N PRO A 383 15.31 34.80 -3.71
CA PRO A 383 15.63 34.88 -5.13
C PRO A 383 15.84 33.48 -5.75
N PRO A 384 15.40 33.26 -7.01
CA PRO A 384 15.61 31.97 -7.68
C PRO A 384 17.09 31.55 -7.70
N GLY A 385 17.34 30.27 -7.34
CA GLY A 385 18.69 29.71 -7.29
C GLY A 385 19.46 29.97 -6.00
N THR A 386 18.86 30.58 -4.98
CA THR A 386 19.46 30.70 -3.64
C THR A 386 19.59 29.31 -3.00
N GLU A 387 20.80 28.98 -2.54
CA GLU A 387 21.01 27.74 -1.79
C GLU A 387 20.41 27.84 -0.38
N ILE A 388 19.83 26.78 0.14
CA ILE A 388 19.13 26.74 1.44
C ILE A 388 20.02 27.23 2.58
N LYS A 389 21.32 26.91 2.56
CA LYS A 389 22.31 27.35 3.55
C LYS A 389 22.46 28.87 3.62
N ASP A 390 22.11 29.59 2.55
CA ASP A 390 22.26 31.04 2.44
C ASP A 390 20.98 31.79 2.86
N TYR A 391 19.85 31.11 3.07
CA TYR A 391 18.58 31.71 3.51
C TYR A 391 18.72 32.63 4.75
N PRO A 392 19.46 32.24 5.83
CA PRO A 392 19.62 33.11 6.99
C PRO A 392 20.36 34.43 6.74
N SER A 393 21.12 34.52 5.64
CA SER A 393 21.92 35.69 5.30
C SER A 393 21.16 36.74 4.48
N ILE A 394 20.00 36.38 3.95
CA ILE A 394 19.17 37.22 3.09
C ILE A 394 18.04 37.82 3.93
N ASN A 395 17.92 39.15 3.92
CA ASN A 395 16.79 39.83 4.55
C ASN A 395 15.55 39.64 3.68
N THR A 396 14.63 38.83 4.14
CA THR A 396 13.30 38.61 3.54
C THR A 396 12.25 39.47 4.24
#